data_0164a06af885accbbdf8aa76bfac335c
#
_entry.id   0164a06af885accbbdf8aa76bfac335c
#
_cell.length_a   1.000
_cell.length_b   1.000
_cell.length_c   1.000
_cell.angle_alpha   90.00
_cell.angle_beta   90.00
_cell.angle_gamma   90.00
#
_symmetry.space_group_name_H-M   'P 1'
#
loop_
_entity.id
_entity.type
_entity.pdbx_description
1 polymer ?
#
loop_
_entity_poly.entity_id
_entity_poly.type
_entity_poly.pdbx_seq_one_letter_code
_entity_poly.pdbx_strand_id
1 'polypeptide(L)'
;AYPFTSQSTYLLTFDNHNSVNGIREYALARGAHVKYLPVLPPRLRVAEDRLDEHLALAREDGHNLFAYPAQSNFSSVQHPLEWILKAHAAGWDVLLDAAAFAPTNRLDLTAWPADFVPISFYKMFGYPTGVGALIARRQALKKLQRPWFAGGTITVASVQGEKHYLADAPAAFEDGTLNFLNLPAVTIGLEHLESVGMDLIHERVRCLTGWLLTNLKEMKHTNGKPLVKIYGPVDTKKRGGAISANFFNPEGAVIDHSWIEQRANLHGISLRTGCFCNPGAGELALHILPEELTSCFNRPDHEQRLTYDEFRLCINAKASGAVRVSVGPVSNFADIEKFLDFVRTFLK
;
A
#
# COMPACT_ATOMS: atom_id res chain seq x y z
N ALA A 1 -1.56 -2.80 -20.53
CA ALA A 1 -2.69 -3.16 -19.65
C ALA A 1 -2.82 -4.69 -19.57
N TYR A 2 -3.27 -5.20 -18.42
CA TYR A 2 -3.54 -6.63 -18.25
C TYR A 2 -4.74 -7.05 -19.13
N PRO A 3 -4.74 -8.24 -19.78
CA PRO A 3 -5.73 -8.61 -20.78
C PRO A 3 -7.06 -9.12 -20.18
N PHE A 4 -7.70 -8.31 -19.36
CA PHE A 4 -9.00 -8.64 -18.80
C PHE A 4 -10.07 -8.81 -19.87
N THR A 5 -10.97 -9.74 -19.63
CA THR A 5 -12.19 -10.01 -20.41
C THR A 5 -13.35 -10.29 -19.45
N SER A 6 -14.56 -10.49 -19.97
CA SER A 6 -15.72 -10.93 -19.18
C SER A 6 -15.54 -12.31 -18.51
N GLN A 7 -14.55 -13.09 -18.95
CA GLN A 7 -14.16 -14.36 -18.32
C GLN A 7 -13.02 -14.22 -17.32
N SER A 8 -12.61 -13.00 -16.98
CA SER A 8 -11.51 -12.75 -16.05
C SER A 8 -12.02 -12.43 -14.66
N THR A 9 -11.23 -12.78 -13.64
CA THR A 9 -11.43 -12.32 -12.27
C THR A 9 -10.23 -11.48 -11.84
N TYR A 10 -10.50 -10.31 -11.28
CA TYR A 10 -9.53 -9.49 -10.56
C TYR A 10 -9.80 -9.62 -9.06
N LEU A 11 -8.95 -10.36 -8.35
CA LEU A 11 -9.00 -10.55 -6.92
C LEU A 11 -7.95 -9.66 -6.25
N LEU A 12 -8.34 -8.91 -5.23
CA LEU A 12 -7.39 -8.08 -4.47
C LEU A 12 -7.73 -8.10 -2.98
N THR A 13 -6.72 -8.01 -2.11
CA THR A 13 -6.97 -7.86 -0.68
C THR A 13 -7.57 -6.49 -0.39
N PHE A 14 -8.39 -6.40 0.65
CA PHE A 14 -9.11 -5.17 0.99
C PHE A 14 -8.18 -4.02 1.40
N ASP A 15 -6.94 -4.31 1.81
CA ASP A 15 -5.94 -3.36 2.27
C ASP A 15 -4.91 -2.96 1.20
N ASN A 16 -5.29 -2.99 -0.07
CA ASN A 16 -4.43 -2.51 -1.16
C ASN A 16 -4.34 -0.98 -1.21
N HIS A 17 -3.19 -0.50 -1.65
CA HIS A 17 -2.99 0.91 -1.98
C HIS A 17 -3.79 1.30 -3.24
N ASN A 18 -4.17 2.59 -3.37
CA ASN A 18 -4.96 3.10 -4.49
C ASN A 18 -4.34 2.84 -5.88
N SER A 19 -3.01 2.76 -5.99
CA SER A 19 -2.35 2.40 -7.25
C SER A 19 -2.72 0.98 -7.74
N VAL A 20 -3.05 0.08 -6.82
CA VAL A 20 -3.53 -1.28 -7.12
C VAL A 20 -5.06 -1.29 -7.24
N ASN A 21 -5.76 -0.58 -6.33
CA ASN A 21 -7.21 -0.46 -6.38
C ASN A 21 -7.71 0.12 -7.72
N GLY A 22 -7.00 1.10 -8.28
CA GLY A 22 -7.38 1.73 -9.54
C GLY A 22 -7.42 0.78 -10.75
N ILE A 23 -6.72 -0.36 -10.69
CA ILE A 23 -6.76 -1.39 -11.74
C ILE A 23 -8.18 -1.94 -11.89
N ARG A 24 -9.01 -1.92 -10.84
CA ARG A 24 -10.41 -2.37 -10.88
C ARG A 24 -11.25 -1.63 -11.94
N GLU A 25 -11.01 -0.34 -12.12
CA GLU A 25 -11.77 0.46 -13.09
C GLU A 25 -11.49 -0.04 -14.52
N TYR A 26 -10.24 -0.39 -14.79
CA TYR A 26 -9.87 -1.00 -16.05
C TYR A 26 -10.43 -2.42 -16.21
N ALA A 27 -10.43 -3.22 -15.14
CA ALA A 27 -11.00 -4.56 -15.14
C ALA A 27 -12.52 -4.53 -15.39
N LEU A 28 -13.25 -3.65 -14.67
CA LEU A 28 -14.68 -3.45 -14.83
C LEU A 28 -15.04 -2.97 -16.25
N ALA A 29 -14.28 -2.02 -16.82
CA ALA A 29 -14.49 -1.55 -18.20
C ALA A 29 -14.31 -2.65 -19.25
N ARG A 30 -13.63 -3.75 -18.91
CA ARG A 30 -13.47 -4.94 -19.76
C ARG A 30 -14.44 -6.08 -19.40
N GLY A 31 -15.39 -5.82 -18.50
CA GLY A 31 -16.39 -6.77 -18.05
C GLY A 31 -15.88 -7.84 -17.07
N ALA A 32 -14.68 -7.69 -16.54
CA ALA A 32 -14.12 -8.64 -15.59
C ALA A 32 -14.83 -8.58 -14.23
N HIS A 33 -14.78 -9.68 -13.49
CA HIS A 33 -15.32 -9.76 -12.15
C HIS A 33 -14.26 -9.24 -11.14
N VAL A 34 -14.62 -8.21 -10.37
CA VAL A 34 -13.77 -7.70 -9.29
C VAL A 34 -14.22 -8.26 -7.96
N LYS A 35 -13.31 -8.83 -7.19
CA LYS A 35 -13.54 -9.43 -5.88
C LYS A 35 -12.51 -8.96 -4.87
N TYR A 36 -12.95 -8.75 -3.63
CA TYR A 36 -12.08 -8.35 -2.53
C TYR A 36 -11.98 -9.44 -1.49
N LEU A 37 -10.74 -9.81 -1.16
CA LEU A 37 -10.43 -10.68 -0.03
C LEU A 37 -10.40 -9.83 1.25
N PRO A 38 -11.30 -10.09 2.21
CA PRO A 38 -11.45 -9.23 3.38
C PRO A 38 -10.26 -9.34 4.35
N VAL A 39 -9.97 -8.23 5.03
CA VAL A 39 -9.10 -8.21 6.21
C VAL A 39 -9.95 -7.98 7.46
N LEU A 40 -9.52 -8.53 8.59
CA LEU A 40 -10.33 -8.59 9.81
C LEU A 40 -9.82 -7.64 10.89
N PRO A 41 -10.66 -6.70 11.38
CA PRO A 41 -10.34 -5.90 12.56
C PRO A 41 -10.22 -6.80 13.81
N PRO A 42 -9.49 -6.37 14.84
CA PRO A 42 -8.69 -5.15 14.93
C PRO A 42 -7.29 -5.29 14.31
N ARG A 43 -6.85 -6.54 14.00
CA ARG A 43 -5.49 -6.82 13.52
C ARG A 43 -5.29 -6.53 12.04
N LEU A 44 -6.36 -6.32 11.28
CA LEU A 44 -6.34 -6.06 9.83
C LEU A 44 -5.53 -7.10 9.04
N ARG A 45 -5.63 -8.36 9.45
CA ARG A 45 -5.06 -9.52 8.74
C ARG A 45 -6.14 -10.21 7.93
N VAL A 46 -5.76 -10.79 6.82
CA VAL A 46 -6.62 -11.72 6.06
C VAL A 46 -6.85 -12.98 6.90
N ALA A 47 -8.07 -13.48 6.90
CA ALA A 47 -8.38 -14.82 7.39
C ALA A 47 -7.86 -15.85 6.38
N GLU A 48 -6.94 -16.73 6.81
CA GLU A 48 -6.23 -17.65 5.90
C GLU A 48 -7.18 -18.65 5.22
N ASP A 49 -8.24 -19.09 5.91
CA ASP A 49 -9.31 -19.93 5.36
C ASP A 49 -10.06 -19.27 4.20
N ARG A 50 -10.19 -17.94 4.20
CA ARG A 50 -10.83 -17.17 3.14
C ARG A 50 -10.00 -17.08 1.86
N LEU A 51 -8.67 -17.20 1.95
CA LEU A 51 -7.80 -17.15 0.78
C LEU A 51 -8.11 -18.26 -0.20
N ASP A 52 -8.16 -19.50 0.27
CA ASP A 52 -8.37 -20.65 -0.59
C ASP A 52 -9.77 -20.62 -1.25
N GLU A 53 -10.81 -20.17 -0.51
CA GLU A 53 -12.15 -19.92 -1.06
C GLU A 53 -12.12 -18.89 -2.20
N HIS A 54 -11.35 -17.80 -2.06
CA HIS A 54 -11.28 -16.77 -3.07
C HIS A 54 -10.38 -17.15 -4.24
N LEU A 55 -9.32 -17.91 -4.03
CA LEU A 55 -8.50 -18.44 -5.12
C LEU A 55 -9.27 -19.44 -5.98
N ALA A 56 -10.25 -20.15 -5.42
CA ALA A 56 -11.17 -21.01 -6.18
C ALA A 56 -12.08 -20.25 -7.16
N LEU A 57 -12.11 -18.91 -7.12
CA LEU A 57 -12.86 -18.08 -8.06
C LEU A 57 -12.13 -17.88 -9.40
N ALA A 58 -10.96 -18.48 -9.61
CA ALA A 58 -10.26 -18.48 -10.88
C ALA A 58 -11.17 -19.08 -11.99
N ARG A 59 -11.14 -18.46 -13.14
CA ARG A 59 -11.90 -18.92 -14.32
C ARG A 59 -10.97 -19.56 -15.32
N GLU A 60 -11.29 -20.75 -15.80
CA GLU A 60 -10.44 -21.55 -16.69
C GLU A 60 -10.11 -20.82 -18.01
N ASP A 61 -11.09 -20.16 -18.60
CA ASP A 61 -10.95 -19.45 -19.89
C ASP A 61 -10.57 -17.97 -19.73
N GLY A 62 -10.23 -17.53 -18.50
CA GLY A 62 -9.96 -16.14 -18.18
C GLY A 62 -8.52 -15.86 -17.81
N HIS A 63 -8.09 -14.62 -18.02
CA HIS A 63 -6.89 -14.10 -17.40
C HIS A 63 -7.21 -13.61 -15.98
N ASN A 64 -6.81 -14.35 -14.96
CA ASN A 64 -7.09 -14.04 -13.56
C ASN A 64 -5.88 -13.36 -12.91
N LEU A 65 -6.11 -12.24 -12.24
CA LEU A 65 -5.06 -11.50 -11.54
C LEU A 65 -5.39 -11.41 -10.06
N PHE A 66 -4.49 -11.93 -9.20
CA PHE A 66 -4.53 -11.74 -7.76
C PHE A 66 -3.54 -10.66 -7.36
N ALA A 67 -4.01 -9.59 -6.70
CA ALA A 67 -3.18 -8.47 -6.27
C ALA A 67 -3.22 -8.30 -4.75
N TYR A 68 -2.06 -8.25 -4.12
CA TYR A 68 -1.97 -7.98 -2.69
C TYR A 68 -0.66 -7.26 -2.32
N PRO A 69 -0.63 -6.45 -1.25
CA PRO A 69 0.60 -5.85 -0.77
C PRO A 69 1.43 -6.90 0.00
N ALA A 70 2.72 -7.01 -0.27
CA ALA A 70 3.62 -7.77 0.59
C ALA A 70 3.60 -7.22 2.02
N GLN A 71 3.39 -5.89 2.15
CA GLN A 71 3.17 -5.19 3.41
C GLN A 71 2.16 -4.07 3.23
N SER A 72 1.07 -4.11 4.00
CA SER A 72 0.08 -3.04 4.01
C SER A 72 0.71 -1.72 4.44
N ASN A 73 0.52 -0.67 3.65
CA ASN A 73 1.03 0.66 3.97
C ASN A 73 0.20 1.38 5.04
N PHE A 74 -0.96 0.83 5.43
CA PHE A 74 -1.80 1.32 6.52
C PHE A 74 -1.47 0.61 7.84
N SER A 75 -1.72 -0.70 7.91
CA SER A 75 -1.59 -1.51 9.12
C SER A 75 -0.18 -2.04 9.38
N SER A 76 0.68 -1.97 8.37
CA SER A 76 1.99 -2.64 8.33
C SER A 76 1.95 -4.16 8.41
N VAL A 77 0.78 -4.78 8.28
CA VAL A 77 0.66 -6.24 8.17
C VAL A 77 1.50 -6.72 7.00
N GLN A 78 2.34 -7.71 7.24
CA GLN A 78 3.04 -8.45 6.19
C GLN A 78 2.23 -9.69 5.87
N HIS A 79 1.81 -9.78 4.60
CA HIS A 79 1.12 -10.96 4.08
C HIS A 79 2.13 -12.03 3.67
N PRO A 80 1.75 -13.33 3.80
CA PRO A 80 2.64 -14.43 3.42
C PRO A 80 3.00 -14.39 1.93
N LEU A 81 4.30 -14.51 1.62
CA LEU A 81 4.77 -14.59 0.23
C LEU A 81 4.43 -15.96 -0.40
N GLU A 82 4.19 -16.97 0.42
CA GLU A 82 3.71 -18.30 0.02
C GLU A 82 2.39 -18.25 -0.75
N TRP A 83 1.60 -17.18 -0.60
CA TRP A 83 0.36 -16.98 -1.37
C TRP A 83 0.60 -16.88 -2.87
N ILE A 84 1.82 -16.47 -3.30
CA ILE A 84 2.20 -16.46 -4.72
C ILE A 84 2.11 -17.88 -5.30
N LEU A 85 2.68 -18.87 -4.60
CA LEU A 85 2.69 -20.24 -5.07
C LEU A 85 1.28 -20.87 -5.02
N LYS A 86 0.49 -20.56 -3.99
CA LYS A 86 -0.91 -21.00 -3.92
C LYS A 86 -1.73 -20.41 -5.06
N ALA A 87 -1.58 -19.12 -5.35
CA ALA A 87 -2.29 -18.45 -6.43
C ALA A 87 -1.91 -19.01 -7.81
N HIS A 88 -0.61 -19.23 -8.05
CA HIS A 88 -0.16 -19.87 -9.29
C HIS A 88 -0.75 -21.26 -9.47
N ALA A 89 -0.78 -22.07 -8.40
CA ALA A 89 -1.37 -23.42 -8.45
C ALA A 89 -2.88 -23.38 -8.74
N ALA A 90 -3.55 -22.28 -8.41
CA ALA A 90 -4.97 -22.05 -8.66
C ALA A 90 -5.25 -21.27 -9.97
N GLY A 91 -4.25 -21.05 -10.84
CA GLY A 91 -4.44 -20.44 -12.16
C GLY A 91 -4.47 -18.90 -12.17
N TRP A 92 -3.85 -18.26 -11.18
CA TRP A 92 -3.73 -16.81 -11.11
C TRP A 92 -2.36 -16.30 -11.52
N ASP A 93 -2.32 -15.17 -12.21
CA ASP A 93 -1.13 -14.31 -12.21
C ASP A 93 -1.14 -13.48 -10.92
N VAL A 94 0.04 -13.13 -10.39
CA VAL A 94 0.17 -12.42 -9.12
C VAL A 94 0.84 -11.06 -9.28
N LEU A 95 0.15 -10.00 -8.83
CA LEU A 95 0.72 -8.69 -8.60
C LEU A 95 1.02 -8.54 -7.11
N LEU A 96 2.31 -8.52 -6.76
CA LEU A 96 2.78 -8.31 -5.40
C LEU A 96 3.23 -6.85 -5.22
N ASP A 97 2.44 -6.01 -4.57
CA ASP A 97 2.89 -4.66 -4.25
C ASP A 97 3.96 -4.69 -3.15
N ALA A 98 5.21 -4.55 -3.55
CA ALA A 98 6.37 -4.56 -2.65
C ALA A 98 6.82 -3.15 -2.22
N ALA A 99 6.13 -2.08 -2.61
CA ALA A 99 6.55 -0.71 -2.39
C ALA A 99 6.73 -0.34 -0.90
N ALA A 100 5.95 -0.93 0.01
CA ALA A 100 6.09 -0.73 1.44
C ALA A 100 6.94 -1.82 2.13
N PHE A 101 7.21 -2.95 1.45
CA PHE A 101 7.94 -4.10 1.98
C PHE A 101 9.45 -4.00 1.71
N ALA A 102 9.82 -3.76 0.46
CA ALA A 102 11.21 -3.75 -0.01
C ALA A 102 12.16 -2.79 0.73
N PRO A 103 11.71 -1.64 1.29
CA PRO A 103 12.59 -0.74 2.03
C PRO A 103 13.27 -1.35 3.26
N THR A 104 12.65 -2.33 3.90
CA THR A 104 13.09 -2.87 5.20
C THR A 104 13.09 -4.39 5.28
N ASN A 105 12.82 -5.07 4.16
CA ASN A 105 12.74 -6.53 4.13
C ASN A 105 13.41 -7.06 2.86
N ARG A 106 14.06 -8.20 2.99
CA ARG A 106 14.59 -8.95 1.85
C ARG A 106 13.42 -9.53 1.04
N LEU A 107 13.46 -9.34 -0.27
CA LEU A 107 12.54 -9.95 -1.22
C LEU A 107 13.33 -10.75 -2.24
N ASP A 108 13.21 -12.06 -2.19
CA ASP A 108 13.84 -12.97 -3.15
C ASP A 108 12.79 -13.44 -4.16
N LEU A 109 12.87 -12.90 -5.39
CA LEU A 109 11.95 -13.25 -6.47
C LEU A 109 12.27 -14.60 -7.13
N THR A 110 13.40 -15.24 -6.80
CA THR A 110 13.67 -16.63 -7.20
C THR A 110 12.85 -17.59 -6.33
N ALA A 111 12.78 -17.32 -5.04
CA ALA A 111 11.98 -18.10 -4.11
C ALA A 111 10.47 -17.78 -4.23
N TRP A 112 10.14 -16.51 -4.48
CA TRP A 112 8.76 -16.00 -4.54
C TRP A 112 8.50 -15.33 -5.90
N PRO A 113 8.27 -16.11 -6.95
CA PRO A 113 8.26 -15.64 -8.34
C PRO A 113 6.94 -14.96 -8.73
N ALA A 114 6.59 -13.84 -8.10
CA ALA A 114 5.43 -13.04 -8.48
C ALA A 114 5.54 -12.56 -9.94
N ASP A 115 4.41 -12.41 -10.61
CA ASP A 115 4.37 -12.04 -12.03
C ASP A 115 4.65 -10.55 -12.25
N PHE A 116 4.19 -9.71 -11.33
CA PHE A 116 4.37 -8.26 -11.36
C PHE A 116 4.71 -7.74 -9.97
N VAL A 117 5.80 -6.97 -9.85
CA VAL A 117 6.27 -6.42 -8.58
C VAL A 117 6.63 -4.94 -8.74
N PRO A 118 5.73 -4.01 -8.37
CA PRO A 118 6.06 -2.59 -8.34
C PRO A 118 6.96 -2.25 -7.15
N ILE A 119 7.99 -1.42 -7.41
CA ILE A 119 8.95 -0.92 -6.42
C ILE A 119 9.06 0.60 -6.54
N SER A 120 9.19 1.28 -5.39
CA SER A 120 9.43 2.72 -5.29
C SER A 120 10.80 2.95 -4.65
N PHE A 121 11.79 3.38 -5.43
CA PHE A 121 13.16 3.54 -4.93
C PHE A 121 13.29 4.62 -3.85
N TYR A 122 12.54 5.73 -3.96
CA TYR A 122 12.58 6.77 -2.94
C TYR A 122 12.16 6.29 -1.54
N LYS A 123 11.34 5.22 -1.45
CA LYS A 123 10.98 4.62 -0.17
C LYS A 123 12.12 3.79 0.43
N MET A 124 13.06 3.34 -0.39
CA MET A 124 14.18 2.49 0.04
C MET A 124 15.35 3.34 0.56
N PHE A 125 15.75 4.37 -0.17
CA PHE A 125 16.92 5.19 0.16
C PHE A 125 16.72 6.71 -0.06
N GLY A 126 15.47 7.18 -0.18
CA GLY A 126 15.10 8.60 -0.18
C GLY A 126 15.23 9.32 -1.53
N TYR A 127 16.14 8.91 -2.37
CA TYR A 127 16.43 9.53 -3.68
C TYR A 127 16.74 8.44 -4.74
N PRO A 128 16.36 8.61 -6.01
CA PRO A 128 15.61 9.73 -6.57
C PRO A 128 14.09 9.56 -6.40
N THR A 129 13.38 10.68 -6.23
CA THR A 129 11.92 10.72 -6.36
C THR A 129 11.52 10.61 -7.84
N GLY A 130 10.30 10.14 -8.11
CA GLY A 130 9.80 10.00 -9.48
C GLY A 130 10.42 8.85 -10.29
N VAL A 131 11.25 8.01 -9.65
CA VAL A 131 11.80 6.79 -10.25
C VAL A 131 11.34 5.59 -9.46
N GLY A 132 10.79 4.62 -10.18
CA GLY A 132 10.37 3.32 -9.68
C GLY A 132 10.57 2.25 -10.74
N ALA A 133 10.27 1.01 -10.40
CA ALA A 133 10.34 -0.10 -11.34
C ALA A 133 9.10 -0.99 -11.21
N LEU A 134 8.67 -1.53 -12.35
CA LEU A 134 7.81 -2.70 -12.41
C LEU A 134 8.69 -3.89 -12.82
N ILE A 135 9.02 -4.75 -11.88
CA ILE A 135 9.69 -6.01 -12.17
C ILE A 135 8.62 -6.98 -12.62
N ALA A 136 8.79 -7.57 -13.80
CA ALA A 136 7.80 -8.49 -14.34
C ALA A 136 8.47 -9.74 -14.90
N ARG A 137 7.87 -10.90 -14.70
CA ARG A 137 8.28 -12.14 -15.36
C ARG A 137 8.07 -11.99 -16.87
N ARG A 138 9.00 -12.45 -17.67
CA ARG A 138 8.93 -12.32 -19.13
C ARG A 138 7.64 -12.88 -19.73
N GLN A 139 7.13 -13.97 -19.18
CA GLN A 139 5.88 -14.59 -19.64
C GLN A 139 4.66 -13.72 -19.31
N ALA A 140 4.63 -13.10 -18.11
CA ALA A 140 3.58 -12.20 -17.68
C ALA A 140 3.61 -10.88 -18.47
N LEU A 141 4.80 -10.35 -18.73
CA LEU A 141 4.98 -9.14 -19.53
C LEU A 141 4.44 -9.29 -20.96
N LYS A 142 4.63 -10.48 -21.58
CA LYS A 142 4.09 -10.80 -22.90
C LYS A 142 2.55 -10.82 -22.96
N LYS A 143 1.85 -11.01 -21.83
CA LYS A 143 0.38 -10.94 -21.76
C LYS A 143 -0.12 -9.52 -21.84
N LEU A 144 0.68 -8.52 -21.43
CA LEU A 144 0.24 -7.14 -21.39
C LEU A 144 -0.01 -6.58 -22.79
N GLN A 145 -1.11 -5.86 -22.93
CA GLN A 145 -1.53 -5.23 -24.18
C GLN A 145 -1.44 -3.72 -24.05
N ARG A 146 -0.97 -3.07 -25.10
CA ARG A 146 -1.02 -1.60 -25.22
C ARG A 146 -2.06 -1.23 -26.26
N PRO A 147 -3.11 -0.49 -25.88
CA PRO A 147 -4.12 -0.01 -26.84
C PRO A 147 -3.64 1.23 -27.63
N TRP A 148 -2.51 1.81 -27.27
CA TRP A 148 -1.87 2.93 -27.99
C TRP A 148 -0.36 2.78 -27.98
N PHE A 149 0.32 3.61 -28.77
CA PHE A 149 1.78 3.76 -28.74
C PHE A 149 2.16 5.22 -28.45
N ALA A 150 3.34 5.45 -27.91
CA ALA A 150 3.87 6.77 -27.59
C ALA A 150 5.39 6.79 -27.71
N GLY A 151 5.94 7.83 -28.36
CA GLY A 151 7.39 8.02 -28.50
C GLY A 151 8.14 6.79 -28.98
N GLY A 152 9.16 6.39 -28.24
CA GLY A 152 10.05 5.25 -28.58
C GLY A 152 9.51 3.87 -28.25
N THR A 153 8.22 3.72 -27.92
CA THR A 153 7.61 2.41 -27.61
C THR A 153 7.33 1.55 -28.86
N ILE A 154 7.72 2.03 -30.02
CA ILE A 154 7.51 1.40 -31.33
C ILE A 154 8.83 1.15 -32.05
N THR A 155 8.84 0.14 -32.91
CA THR A 155 9.88 -0.07 -33.90
C THR A 155 9.60 0.72 -35.17
N VAL A 156 8.35 0.72 -35.63
CA VAL A 156 7.90 1.42 -36.84
C VAL A 156 6.47 1.90 -36.65
N ALA A 157 6.16 3.11 -37.10
CA ALA A 157 4.80 3.57 -37.31
C ALA A 157 4.66 4.27 -38.67
N SER A 158 3.51 4.14 -39.28
CA SER A 158 3.17 4.82 -40.55
C SER A 158 1.87 5.62 -40.37
N VAL A 159 1.92 6.88 -40.73
CA VAL A 159 0.74 7.74 -40.80
C VAL A 159 -0.11 7.39 -42.04
N GLN A 160 0.53 7.18 -43.18
CA GLN A 160 -0.16 6.85 -44.42
C GLN A 160 -0.75 5.44 -44.43
N GLY A 161 -0.04 4.48 -43.80
CA GLY A 161 -0.48 3.10 -43.71
C GLY A 161 -1.31 2.78 -42.48
N GLU A 162 -1.54 3.74 -41.60
CA GLU A 162 -2.33 3.60 -40.35
C GLU A 162 -1.92 2.36 -39.51
N LYS A 163 -0.63 2.08 -39.47
CA LYS A 163 -0.10 0.87 -38.83
C LYS A 163 1.13 1.17 -37.97
N HIS A 164 1.27 0.42 -36.89
CA HIS A 164 2.45 0.48 -36.06
C HIS A 164 2.86 -0.92 -35.57
N TYR A 165 4.13 -1.02 -35.17
CA TYR A 165 4.69 -2.20 -34.54
C TYR A 165 5.38 -1.78 -33.25
N LEU A 166 4.98 -2.38 -32.13
CA LEU A 166 5.60 -2.12 -30.84
C LEU A 166 7.05 -2.63 -30.82
N ALA A 167 7.88 -1.95 -30.05
CA ALA A 167 9.22 -2.42 -29.74
C ALA A 167 9.18 -3.69 -28.87
N ASP A 168 10.31 -4.36 -28.74
CA ASP A 168 10.44 -5.47 -27.82
C ASP A 168 10.34 -4.99 -26.35
N ALA A 169 9.78 -5.82 -25.48
CA ALA A 169 9.75 -5.54 -24.05
C ALA A 169 11.20 -5.56 -23.46
N PRO A 170 11.57 -4.64 -22.55
CA PRO A 170 10.69 -3.71 -21.83
C PRO A 170 10.36 -2.39 -22.55
N ALA A 171 11.10 -2.00 -23.60
CA ALA A 171 11.00 -0.71 -24.27
C ALA A 171 9.56 -0.37 -24.73
N ALA A 172 8.79 -1.39 -25.13
CA ALA A 172 7.36 -1.22 -25.47
C ALA A 172 6.52 -0.60 -24.35
N PHE A 173 6.98 -0.61 -23.09
CA PHE A 173 6.23 -0.13 -21.91
C PHE A 173 6.83 1.10 -21.25
N GLU A 174 7.87 1.68 -21.84
CA GLU A 174 8.54 2.87 -21.32
C GLU A 174 8.15 4.10 -22.14
N ASP A 175 7.14 4.84 -21.65
CA ASP A 175 6.65 6.04 -22.33
C ASP A 175 7.59 7.22 -22.12
N GLY A 176 8.09 7.77 -23.25
CA GLY A 176 8.96 8.94 -23.26
C GLY A 176 10.42 8.64 -22.86
N THR A 177 11.21 9.69 -22.77
CA THR A 177 12.62 9.58 -22.37
C THR A 177 12.74 9.25 -20.89
N LEU A 178 13.46 8.20 -20.56
CA LEU A 178 13.74 7.82 -19.18
C LEU A 178 14.54 8.91 -18.45
N ASN A 179 14.39 8.97 -17.12
CA ASN A 179 15.15 9.89 -16.28
C ASN A 179 16.60 9.38 -16.10
N PHE A 180 17.35 9.35 -17.22
CA PHE A 180 18.69 8.76 -17.27
C PHE A 180 19.71 9.47 -16.37
N LEU A 181 19.49 10.74 -16.02
CA LEU A 181 20.37 11.46 -15.08
C LEU A 181 20.26 10.95 -13.65
N ASN A 182 19.08 10.46 -13.25
CA ASN A 182 18.84 9.97 -11.89
C ASN A 182 18.92 8.43 -11.76
N LEU A 183 18.87 7.70 -12.86
CA LEU A 183 18.96 6.23 -12.82
C LEU A 183 20.25 5.70 -12.12
N PRO A 184 21.45 6.30 -12.31
CA PRO A 184 22.65 5.86 -11.59
C PRO A 184 22.53 5.90 -10.07
N ALA A 185 21.72 6.83 -9.52
CA ALA A 185 21.47 6.91 -8.09
C ALA A 185 20.76 5.66 -7.53
N VAL A 186 20.04 4.92 -8.37
CA VAL A 186 19.41 3.65 -7.97
C VAL A 186 20.47 2.60 -7.63
N THR A 187 21.50 2.47 -8.48
CA THR A 187 22.61 1.54 -8.23
C THR A 187 23.33 1.90 -6.93
N ILE A 188 23.67 3.18 -6.75
CA ILE A 188 24.34 3.67 -5.52
C ILE A 188 23.47 3.38 -4.29
N GLY A 189 22.16 3.62 -4.37
CA GLY A 189 21.24 3.35 -3.27
C GLY A 189 21.12 1.87 -2.93
N LEU A 190 21.09 0.98 -3.92
CA LEU A 190 21.05 -0.46 -3.72
C LEU A 190 22.37 -0.99 -3.13
N GLU A 191 23.52 -0.54 -3.64
CA GLU A 191 24.83 -0.87 -3.08
C GLU A 191 24.97 -0.41 -1.63
N HIS A 192 24.43 0.77 -1.29
CA HIS A 192 24.39 1.25 0.09
C HIS A 192 23.57 0.31 1.00
N LEU A 193 22.37 -0.08 0.58
CA LEU A 193 21.54 -1.01 1.35
C LEU A 193 22.21 -2.38 1.50
N GLU A 194 22.89 -2.86 0.47
CA GLU A 194 23.65 -4.11 0.52
C GLU A 194 24.82 -4.02 1.49
N SER A 195 25.55 -2.89 1.50
CA SER A 195 26.67 -2.65 2.42
C SER A 195 26.24 -2.62 3.89
N VAL A 196 25.03 -2.12 4.17
CA VAL A 196 24.45 -2.13 5.52
C VAL A 196 23.92 -3.53 5.88
N GLY A 197 23.33 -4.21 4.90
CA GLY A 197 22.72 -5.52 5.02
C GLY A 197 21.24 -5.47 5.38
N MET A 198 20.40 -6.04 4.50
CA MET A 198 18.93 -6.00 4.65
C MET A 198 18.44 -6.68 5.93
N ASP A 199 19.12 -7.72 6.40
CA ASP A 199 18.73 -8.45 7.62
C ASP A 199 18.99 -7.58 8.86
N LEU A 200 20.08 -6.81 8.87
CA LEU A 200 20.37 -5.84 9.93
C LEU A 200 19.34 -4.70 9.95
N ILE A 201 18.99 -4.18 8.76
CA ILE A 201 17.96 -3.14 8.63
C ILE A 201 16.62 -3.67 9.16
N HIS A 202 16.22 -4.87 8.77
CA HIS A 202 14.99 -5.52 9.24
C HIS A 202 14.96 -5.63 10.76
N GLU A 203 16.02 -6.18 11.35
CA GLU A 203 16.09 -6.40 12.80
C GLU A 203 16.06 -5.08 13.58
N ARG A 204 16.80 -4.06 13.12
CA ARG A 204 16.77 -2.72 13.70
C ARG A 204 15.37 -2.11 13.68
N VAL A 205 14.70 -2.15 12.53
CA VAL A 205 13.34 -1.63 12.39
C VAL A 205 12.38 -2.41 13.29
N ARG A 206 12.52 -3.73 13.39
CA ARG A 206 11.73 -4.59 14.26
C ARG A 206 11.90 -4.21 15.74
N CYS A 207 13.13 -4.00 16.20
CA CYS A 207 13.42 -3.61 17.58
C CYS A 207 12.85 -2.25 17.92
N LEU A 208 13.10 -1.22 17.10
CA LEU A 208 12.58 0.13 17.31
C LEU A 208 11.04 0.17 17.28
N THR A 209 10.42 -0.59 16.36
CA THR A 209 8.97 -0.71 16.28
C THR A 209 8.39 -1.40 17.53
N GLY A 210 9.05 -2.44 18.02
CA GLY A 210 8.65 -3.14 19.23
C GLY A 210 8.66 -2.21 20.45
N TRP A 211 9.71 -1.44 20.60
CA TRP A 211 9.83 -0.41 21.64
C TRP A 211 8.70 0.62 21.57
N LEU A 212 8.48 1.16 20.37
CA LEU A 212 7.42 2.15 20.14
C LEU A 212 6.01 1.57 20.45
N LEU A 213 5.72 0.37 19.97
CA LEU A 213 4.43 -0.30 20.24
C LEU A 213 4.19 -0.53 21.72
N THR A 214 5.22 -0.96 22.47
CA THR A 214 5.10 -1.23 23.91
C THR A 214 4.76 0.06 24.65
N ASN A 215 5.49 1.14 24.40
CA ASN A 215 5.25 2.42 25.05
C ASN A 215 3.87 3.02 24.72
N LEU A 216 3.48 2.99 23.44
CA LEU A 216 2.18 3.55 23.01
C LEU A 216 0.99 2.81 23.66
N LYS A 217 1.08 1.48 23.84
CA LYS A 217 0.01 0.69 24.48
C LYS A 217 -0.17 0.99 25.96
N GLU A 218 0.91 1.38 26.64
CA GLU A 218 0.90 1.65 28.08
C GLU A 218 0.40 3.05 28.42
N MET A 219 0.31 3.96 27.43
CA MET A 219 -0.12 5.34 27.63
C MET A 219 -1.59 5.43 27.97
N LYS A 220 -1.90 5.85 29.20
CA LYS A 220 -3.25 6.06 29.72
C LYS A 220 -3.34 7.41 30.40
N HIS A 221 -4.48 8.05 30.27
CA HIS A 221 -4.83 9.23 31.06
C HIS A 221 -4.95 8.88 32.55
N THR A 222 -4.98 9.91 33.42
CA THR A 222 -5.16 9.75 34.87
C THR A 222 -6.45 9.02 35.24
N ASN A 223 -7.48 9.09 34.39
CA ASN A 223 -8.75 8.36 34.56
C ASN A 223 -8.70 6.90 34.07
N GLY A 224 -7.51 6.39 33.66
CA GLY A 224 -7.30 5.03 33.20
C GLY A 224 -7.68 4.76 31.74
N LYS A 225 -8.29 5.71 31.03
CA LYS A 225 -8.62 5.53 29.60
C LYS A 225 -7.36 5.55 28.73
N PRO A 226 -7.29 4.73 27.67
CA PRO A 226 -6.14 4.71 26.77
C PRO A 226 -6.02 6.04 25.98
N LEU A 227 -4.79 6.55 25.87
CA LEU A 227 -4.49 7.69 25.01
C LEU A 227 -4.47 7.31 23.54
N VAL A 228 -4.04 6.07 23.20
CA VAL A 228 -3.75 5.65 21.83
C VAL A 228 -4.53 4.40 21.47
N LYS A 229 -5.15 4.38 20.29
CA LYS A 229 -5.71 3.18 19.64
C LYS A 229 -4.88 2.88 18.39
N ILE A 230 -4.15 1.76 18.41
CA ILE A 230 -3.34 1.30 17.29
C ILE A 230 -4.20 0.45 16.36
N TYR A 231 -4.02 0.62 15.05
CA TYR A 231 -4.67 -0.15 14.00
C TYR A 231 -3.69 -1.16 13.40
N GLY A 232 -4.11 -2.42 13.33
CA GLY A 232 -3.26 -3.54 12.91
C GLY A 232 -2.57 -4.27 14.08
N PRO A 233 -1.53 -5.08 13.82
CA PRO A 233 -0.88 -5.87 14.85
C PRO A 233 -0.19 -4.98 15.90
N VAL A 234 -0.34 -5.35 17.17
CA VAL A 234 0.27 -4.66 18.32
C VAL A 234 1.53 -5.38 18.84
N ASP A 235 2.01 -6.33 18.09
CA ASP A 235 3.27 -7.05 18.27
C ASP A 235 4.14 -6.94 17.00
N THR A 236 5.37 -7.45 17.03
CA THR A 236 6.32 -7.36 15.90
C THR A 236 6.25 -8.55 14.94
N LYS A 237 5.31 -9.49 15.12
CA LYS A 237 5.20 -10.68 14.27
C LYS A 237 4.52 -10.37 12.95
N LYS A 238 5.18 -10.70 11.83
CA LYS A 238 4.66 -10.50 10.48
C LYS A 238 4.11 -9.08 10.30
N ARG A 239 4.92 -8.08 10.64
CA ARG A 239 4.62 -6.66 10.42
C ARG A 239 5.89 -5.85 10.14
N GLY A 240 5.72 -4.72 9.46
CA GLY A 240 6.77 -3.73 9.23
C GLY A 240 6.78 -2.57 10.23
N GLY A 241 7.55 -1.53 9.93
CA GLY A 241 7.87 -0.43 10.83
C GLY A 241 6.84 0.70 10.92
N ALA A 242 5.73 0.67 10.16
CA ALA A 242 4.75 1.74 10.22
C ALA A 242 3.65 1.42 11.26
N ILE A 243 3.23 2.43 12.04
CA ILE A 243 2.16 2.33 13.03
C ILE A 243 1.12 3.38 12.72
N SER A 244 -0.10 2.95 12.41
CA SER A 244 -1.27 3.82 12.26
C SER A 244 -2.07 3.79 13.55
N ALA A 245 -2.43 4.97 14.04
CA ALA A 245 -3.14 5.11 15.31
C ALA A 245 -4.01 6.37 15.35
N ASN A 246 -5.02 6.36 16.20
CA ASN A 246 -5.70 7.57 16.64
C ASN A 246 -5.44 7.82 18.13
N PHE A 247 -5.46 9.10 18.48
CA PHE A 247 -5.23 9.60 19.83
C PHE A 247 -6.54 10.11 20.40
N PHE A 248 -6.74 9.94 21.69
CA PHE A 248 -7.98 10.26 22.38
C PHE A 248 -7.72 11.23 23.53
N ASN A 249 -8.67 12.08 23.79
CA ASN A 249 -8.67 12.90 25.01
C ASN A 249 -9.18 12.10 26.23
N PRO A 250 -9.09 12.63 27.46
CA PRO A 250 -9.59 11.94 28.66
C PRO A 250 -11.08 11.59 28.61
N GLU A 251 -11.89 12.33 27.86
CA GLU A 251 -13.33 12.08 27.68
C GLU A 251 -13.55 10.88 26.73
N GLY A 252 -12.55 10.51 25.92
CA GLY A 252 -12.60 9.43 24.93
C GLY A 252 -12.97 9.89 23.53
N ALA A 253 -12.95 11.21 23.28
CA ALA A 253 -13.11 11.74 21.93
C ALA A 253 -11.79 11.70 21.16
N VAL A 254 -11.88 11.42 19.85
CA VAL A 254 -10.69 11.39 18.97
C VAL A 254 -10.12 12.80 18.83
N ILE A 255 -8.82 12.93 19.04
CA ILE A 255 -8.07 14.14 18.72
C ILE A 255 -7.86 14.19 17.20
N ASP A 256 -8.18 15.31 16.58
CA ASP A 256 -8.09 15.47 15.12
C ASP A 256 -6.66 15.24 14.63
N HIS A 257 -6.53 14.38 13.63
CA HIS A 257 -5.23 13.97 13.10
C HIS A 257 -4.46 15.12 12.42
N SER A 258 -5.18 16.09 11.82
CA SER A 258 -4.55 17.27 11.20
C SER A 258 -3.99 18.21 12.27
N TRP A 259 -4.69 18.34 13.41
CA TRP A 259 -4.19 19.10 14.55
C TRP A 259 -2.92 18.45 15.12
N ILE A 260 -2.89 17.11 15.26
CA ILE A 260 -1.70 16.37 15.71
C ILE A 260 -0.53 16.60 14.75
N GLU A 261 -0.76 16.55 13.43
CA GLU A 261 0.28 16.81 12.42
C GLU A 261 0.87 18.22 12.56
N GLN A 262 0.04 19.25 12.70
CA GLN A 262 0.49 20.62 12.93
C GLN A 262 1.34 20.74 14.19
N ARG A 263 0.91 20.13 15.29
CA ARG A 263 1.66 20.12 16.56
C ARG A 263 2.98 19.37 16.43
N ALA A 264 2.99 18.21 15.76
CA ALA A 264 4.19 17.44 15.52
C ALA A 264 5.23 18.22 14.70
N ASN A 265 4.78 18.93 13.66
CA ASN A 265 5.63 19.79 12.83
C ASN A 265 6.32 20.88 13.65
N LEU A 266 5.62 21.51 14.63
CA LEU A 266 6.22 22.48 15.54
C LEU A 266 7.31 21.88 16.45
N HIS A 267 7.29 20.57 16.67
CA HIS A 267 8.30 19.82 17.41
C HIS A 267 9.37 19.21 16.49
N GLY A 268 9.37 19.54 15.19
CA GLY A 268 10.31 18.97 14.21
C GLY A 268 10.13 17.46 14.04
N ILE A 269 8.86 16.99 14.08
CA ILE A 269 8.46 15.60 13.84
C ILE A 269 7.57 15.57 12.61
N SER A 270 8.01 14.87 11.55
CA SER A 270 7.24 14.67 10.33
C SER A 270 6.38 13.42 10.45
N LEU A 271 5.07 13.59 10.35
CA LEU A 271 4.07 12.52 10.38
C LEU A 271 3.34 12.44 9.05
N ARG A 272 2.63 11.35 8.85
CA ARG A 272 1.64 11.23 7.78
C ARG A 272 0.26 11.06 8.40
N THR A 273 -0.74 11.75 7.84
CA THR A 273 -2.12 11.71 8.31
C THR A 273 -3.09 11.33 7.19
N GLY A 274 -4.29 10.89 7.56
CA GLY A 274 -5.35 10.48 6.63
C GLY A 274 -5.49 8.96 6.49
N CYS A 275 -5.96 8.49 5.32
CA CYS A 275 -6.13 7.06 5.00
C CYS A 275 -4.94 6.47 4.25
N PHE A 276 -3.90 7.25 3.95
CA PHE A 276 -2.64 6.84 3.31
C PHE A 276 -2.81 6.22 1.93
N CYS A 277 -3.82 6.65 1.17
CA CYS A 277 -4.21 6.03 -0.11
C CYS A 277 -4.53 4.52 0.01
N ASN A 278 -5.04 4.11 1.16
CA ASN A 278 -5.49 2.74 1.45
C ASN A 278 -6.91 2.80 2.05
N PRO A 279 -7.92 3.05 1.21
CA PRO A 279 -9.28 3.31 1.68
C PRO A 279 -9.86 2.11 2.43
N GLY A 280 -9.69 0.89 1.93
CA GLY A 280 -10.29 -0.29 2.55
C GLY A 280 -9.78 -0.52 3.99
N ALA A 281 -8.47 -0.46 4.22
CA ALA A 281 -7.95 -0.55 5.59
C ALA A 281 -8.42 0.62 6.46
N GLY A 282 -8.52 1.84 5.89
CA GLY A 282 -9.04 3.01 6.58
C GLY A 282 -10.51 2.86 6.98
N GLU A 283 -11.37 2.42 6.08
CA GLU A 283 -12.80 2.16 6.31
C GLU A 283 -13.00 1.20 7.49
N LEU A 284 -12.29 0.07 7.47
CA LEU A 284 -12.38 -0.93 8.55
C LEU A 284 -11.83 -0.42 9.88
N ALA A 285 -10.67 0.25 9.85
CA ALA A 285 -10.02 0.78 11.05
C ALA A 285 -10.85 1.85 11.75
N LEU A 286 -11.50 2.70 10.96
CA LEU A 286 -12.29 3.84 11.43
C LEU A 286 -13.78 3.54 11.59
N HIS A 287 -14.20 2.28 11.34
CA HIS A 287 -15.59 1.84 11.40
C HIS A 287 -16.53 2.69 10.53
N ILE A 288 -16.09 2.99 9.30
CA ILE A 288 -16.92 3.60 8.27
C ILE A 288 -17.72 2.48 7.60
N LEU A 289 -19.04 2.57 7.70
CA LEU A 289 -19.94 1.50 7.24
C LEU A 289 -20.24 1.63 5.73
N PRO A 290 -20.46 0.52 5.03
CA PRO A 290 -20.84 0.56 3.61
C PRO A 290 -22.09 1.41 3.32
N GLU A 291 -23.05 1.40 4.23
CA GLU A 291 -24.29 2.17 4.12
C GLU A 291 -24.04 3.69 4.19
N GLU A 292 -23.09 4.12 5.02
CA GLU A 292 -22.66 5.52 5.13
C GLU A 292 -22.01 5.98 3.84
N LEU A 293 -21.12 5.16 3.28
CA LEU A 293 -20.45 5.43 1.99
C LEU A 293 -21.45 5.49 0.83
N THR A 294 -22.35 4.51 0.75
CA THR A 294 -23.37 4.44 -0.30
C THR A 294 -24.30 5.64 -0.22
N SER A 295 -24.75 6.00 0.97
CA SER A 295 -25.58 7.19 1.19
C SER A 295 -24.87 8.48 0.78
N CYS A 296 -23.57 8.58 1.06
CA CYS A 296 -22.76 9.74 0.68
C CYS A 296 -22.57 9.85 -0.84
N PHE A 297 -22.15 8.76 -1.48
CA PHE A 297 -21.78 8.77 -2.90
C PHE A 297 -22.98 8.89 -3.83
N ASN A 298 -24.17 8.48 -3.40
CA ASN A 298 -25.41 8.57 -4.19
C ASN A 298 -26.13 9.94 -4.06
N ARG A 299 -25.53 10.92 -3.41
CA ARG A 299 -26.09 12.28 -3.38
C ARG A 299 -25.95 12.94 -4.76
N PRO A 300 -26.98 13.58 -5.30
CA PRO A 300 -26.92 14.21 -6.63
C PRO A 300 -25.85 15.28 -6.79
N ASP A 301 -25.53 15.99 -5.72
CA ASP A 301 -24.47 17.01 -5.67
C ASP A 301 -23.04 16.44 -5.66
N HIS A 302 -22.90 15.12 -5.46
CA HIS A 302 -21.61 14.42 -5.41
C HIS A 302 -21.25 13.66 -6.70
N GLU A 303 -22.11 13.65 -7.73
CA GLU A 303 -21.88 12.86 -8.95
C GLU A 303 -20.56 13.15 -9.67
N GLN A 304 -20.10 14.40 -9.66
CA GLN A 304 -18.89 14.81 -10.38
C GLN A 304 -17.73 15.17 -9.47
N ARG A 305 -17.99 15.56 -8.24
CA ARG A 305 -16.97 16.01 -7.29
C ARG A 305 -17.44 15.82 -5.87
N LEU A 306 -16.54 15.29 -5.04
CA LEU A 306 -16.69 15.22 -3.58
C LEU A 306 -15.40 15.74 -2.95
N THR A 307 -15.50 16.80 -2.15
CA THR A 307 -14.37 17.30 -1.37
C THR A 307 -14.18 16.49 -0.09
N TYR A 308 -12.99 16.58 0.50
CA TYR A 308 -12.70 15.87 1.73
C TYR A 308 -13.58 16.32 2.91
N ASP A 309 -13.91 17.62 2.98
CA ASP A 309 -14.79 18.15 4.04
C ASP A 309 -16.24 17.69 3.87
N GLU A 310 -16.76 17.66 2.64
CA GLU A 310 -18.07 17.09 2.33
C GLU A 310 -18.11 15.60 2.70
N PHE A 311 -17.07 14.84 2.37
CA PHE A 311 -16.95 13.44 2.77
C PHE A 311 -17.00 13.27 4.29
N ARG A 312 -16.26 14.10 5.07
CA ARG A 312 -16.31 14.06 6.54
C ARG A 312 -17.72 14.30 7.09
N LEU A 313 -18.44 15.23 6.50
CA LEU A 313 -19.84 15.51 6.91
C LEU A 313 -20.75 14.33 6.59
N CYS A 314 -20.55 13.69 5.44
CA CYS A 314 -21.30 12.51 5.03
C CYS A 314 -21.21 11.33 6.02
N ILE A 315 -20.02 11.08 6.56
CA ILE A 315 -19.76 9.98 7.49
C ILE A 315 -19.99 10.39 8.97
N ASN A 316 -20.92 11.31 9.22
CA ASN A 316 -21.30 11.79 10.56
C ASN A 316 -20.11 12.35 11.37
N ALA A 317 -19.21 13.07 10.71
CA ALA A 317 -17.99 13.63 11.28
C ALA A 317 -17.12 12.61 12.06
N LYS A 318 -17.26 11.33 11.76
CA LYS A 318 -16.32 10.31 12.25
C LYS A 318 -14.88 10.66 11.87
N ALA A 319 -13.93 10.10 12.60
CA ALA A 319 -12.54 10.20 12.21
C ALA A 319 -12.36 9.67 10.78
N SER A 320 -12.00 10.53 9.86
CA SER A 320 -11.81 10.20 8.44
C SER A 320 -10.36 9.83 8.11
N GLY A 321 -9.49 9.83 9.13
CA GLY A 321 -8.08 9.49 9.00
C GLY A 321 -7.45 9.10 10.33
N ALA A 322 -6.23 8.58 10.21
CA ALA A 322 -5.36 8.23 11.30
C ALA A 322 -4.03 8.99 11.20
N VAL A 323 -3.26 8.97 12.26
CA VAL A 323 -1.84 9.38 12.26
C VAL A 323 -1.01 8.14 11.99
N ARG A 324 -0.03 8.24 11.07
CA ARG A 324 0.96 7.18 10.83
C ARG A 324 2.36 7.68 11.12
N VAL A 325 3.05 6.97 12.01
CA VAL A 325 4.48 7.10 12.22
C VAL A 325 5.17 5.90 11.58
N SER A 326 6.32 6.13 10.93
CA SER A 326 7.05 5.07 10.22
C SER A 326 8.49 5.04 10.67
N VAL A 327 8.93 3.87 11.11
CA VAL A 327 10.33 3.56 11.42
C VAL A 327 10.98 2.98 10.17
N GLY A 328 12.12 3.51 9.78
CA GLY A 328 12.86 3.11 8.59
C GLY A 328 14.36 2.90 8.84
N PRO A 329 15.15 2.64 7.79
CA PRO A 329 16.58 2.35 7.90
C PRO A 329 17.38 3.41 8.64
N VAL A 330 17.01 4.68 8.48
CA VAL A 330 17.71 5.84 9.07
C VAL A 330 17.21 6.21 10.47
N SER A 331 16.09 5.61 10.92
CA SER A 331 15.53 5.89 12.25
C SER A 331 16.44 5.37 13.37
N ASN A 332 16.48 6.10 14.47
CA ASN A 332 17.24 5.72 15.65
C ASN A 332 16.38 5.81 16.92
N PHE A 333 16.96 5.40 18.04
CA PHE A 333 16.26 5.39 19.32
C PHE A 333 15.84 6.80 19.78
N ALA A 334 16.69 7.82 19.55
CA ALA A 334 16.36 9.19 19.92
C ALA A 334 15.16 9.74 19.14
N ASP A 335 14.99 9.34 17.88
CA ASP A 335 13.80 9.71 17.09
C ASP A 335 12.52 9.13 17.71
N ILE A 336 12.59 7.88 18.18
CA ILE A 336 11.46 7.21 18.83
C ILE A 336 11.12 7.89 20.17
N GLU A 337 12.12 8.18 21.01
CA GLU A 337 11.90 8.88 22.27
C GLU A 337 11.33 10.28 22.06
N LYS A 338 11.87 11.03 21.11
CA LYS A 338 11.33 12.34 20.74
C LYS A 338 9.83 12.27 20.37
N PHE A 339 9.44 11.25 19.61
CA PHE A 339 8.03 11.03 19.27
C PHE A 339 7.20 10.64 20.51
N LEU A 340 7.70 9.75 21.36
CA LEU A 340 7.03 9.35 22.59
C LEU A 340 6.86 10.53 23.56
N ASP A 341 7.87 11.39 23.71
CA ASP A 341 7.79 12.61 24.51
C ASP A 341 6.73 13.57 23.98
N PHE A 342 6.66 13.73 22.67
CA PHE A 342 5.61 14.49 22.03
C PHE A 342 4.23 13.92 22.35
N VAL A 343 4.04 12.60 22.24
CA VAL A 343 2.77 11.93 22.55
C VAL A 343 2.40 12.06 24.03
N ARG A 344 3.38 12.00 24.94
CA ARG A 344 3.18 12.23 26.40
C ARG A 344 2.57 13.60 26.71
N THR A 345 2.79 14.60 25.86
CA THR A 345 2.17 15.94 26.04
C THR A 345 0.65 15.94 25.96
N PHE A 346 0.03 14.88 25.44
CA PHE A 346 -1.43 14.72 25.37
C PHE A 346 -2.05 14.04 26.61
N LEU A 347 -1.22 13.51 27.50
CA LEU A 347 -1.68 12.91 28.75
C LEU A 347 -2.26 13.99 29.69
N LYS A 348 -3.39 13.68 30.30
CA LYS A 348 -4.07 14.52 31.31
C LYS A 348 -4.59 13.67 32.45
#